data_df9fae092e2f738fd50095c9360d50cf
#
_entry.id   df9fae092e2f738fd50095c9360d50cf
#
_cell.length_a   1.000
_cell.length_b   1.000
_cell.length_c   1.000
_cell.angle_alpha   90.00
_cell.angle_beta   90.00
_cell.angle_gamma   90.00
#
_symmetry.space_group_name_H-M   'P 1'
#
loop_
_entity.id
_entity.type
_entity.pdbx_description
1 polymer ?
#
loop_
_entity_poly.entity_id
_entity_poly.type
_entity_poly.pdbx_seq_one_letter_code
_entity_poly.pdbx_strand_id
1 'polypeptide(L)'
;MANALAERGEPSLRLDPVEDGFSIVVSAPDRFGLLALVAGVLSLHRLQVRGARIRTESDRAAQEWLVKPLFGDPPDVRAMASDFRAALAGDLDVEDRLRRRSESPASVSTGAAPKVIVEHSAATHTVIEVRAHDETALLHRITSALVAADCRVTGAKIDTLGSEVVDAFFVTDRLGAPLSDDHAHAVRTTVQAAVEAR
;
A
#
# COMPACT_ATOMS: atom_id res chain seq x y z
N MET A 1 -18.62 18.60 -6.90
CA MET A 1 -17.51 19.31 -7.55
C MET A 1 -16.64 19.92 -6.44
N ALA A 2 -15.58 19.24 -6.03
CA ALA A 2 -14.57 19.80 -5.15
C ALA A 2 -13.20 19.58 -5.84
N ASN A 3 -12.93 20.44 -6.81
CA ASN A 3 -11.64 20.49 -7.49
C ASN A 3 -10.74 21.41 -6.66
N ALA A 4 -10.03 20.87 -5.68
CA ALA A 4 -8.91 21.58 -5.08
C ALA A 4 -7.80 21.56 -6.15
N LEU A 5 -7.64 22.68 -6.85
CA LEU A 5 -6.51 22.95 -7.71
C LEU A 5 -5.24 22.85 -6.84
N ALA A 6 -4.56 21.71 -6.93
CA ALA A 6 -3.25 21.55 -6.33
C ALA A 6 -2.30 22.54 -7.05
N GLU A 7 -1.74 23.47 -6.30
CA GLU A 7 -0.57 24.22 -6.75
C GLU A 7 0.50 23.23 -7.20
N ARG A 8 1.20 23.53 -8.30
CA ARG A 8 2.19 22.62 -8.87
C ARG A 8 3.26 22.32 -7.81
N GLY A 9 3.21 21.08 -7.29
CA GLY A 9 4.17 20.59 -6.30
C GLY A 9 3.57 20.07 -4.99
N GLU A 10 2.37 20.47 -4.59
CA GLU A 10 1.77 19.98 -3.34
C GLU A 10 1.19 18.57 -3.47
N PRO A 11 1.24 17.78 -2.36
CA PRO A 11 0.55 16.50 -2.29
C PRO A 11 -0.95 16.67 -2.44
N SER A 12 -1.57 15.89 -3.31
CA SER A 12 -3.02 15.95 -3.55
C SER A 12 -3.66 14.57 -3.45
N LEU A 13 -4.91 14.55 -2.97
CA LEU A 13 -5.75 13.39 -2.92
C LEU A 13 -7.11 13.75 -3.52
N ARG A 14 -7.54 13.00 -4.53
CA ARG A 14 -8.84 13.13 -5.17
C ARG A 14 -9.61 11.82 -5.02
N LEU A 15 -10.90 11.91 -4.78
CA LEU A 15 -11.81 10.77 -4.71
C LEU A 15 -12.95 10.97 -5.70
N ASP A 16 -13.15 9.95 -6.52
CA ASP A 16 -14.24 9.90 -7.48
C ASP A 16 -15.06 8.62 -7.25
N PRO A 17 -16.41 8.68 -7.26
CA PRO A 17 -17.25 7.47 -7.20
C PRO A 17 -17.08 6.66 -8.49
N VAL A 18 -17.06 5.33 -8.37
CA VAL A 18 -17.07 4.37 -9.48
C VAL A 18 -18.15 3.33 -9.25
N GLU A 19 -18.43 2.46 -10.24
CA GLU A 19 -19.52 1.48 -10.17
C GLU A 19 -19.49 0.60 -8.92
N ASP A 20 -18.31 0.18 -8.46
CA ASP A 20 -18.13 -0.71 -7.31
C ASP A 20 -17.21 -0.12 -6.24
N GLY A 21 -17.49 1.12 -5.81
CA GLY A 21 -16.73 1.78 -4.75
C GLY A 21 -16.25 3.18 -5.11
N PHE A 22 -14.97 3.44 -4.87
CA PHE A 22 -14.35 4.74 -5.09
C PHE A 22 -12.96 4.58 -5.71
N SER A 23 -12.63 5.46 -6.67
CA SER A 23 -11.27 5.67 -7.14
C SER A 23 -10.63 6.81 -6.34
N ILE A 24 -9.48 6.54 -5.75
CA ILE A 24 -8.67 7.54 -5.06
C ILE A 24 -7.39 7.74 -5.85
N VAL A 25 -7.14 8.97 -6.28
CA VAL A 25 -5.91 9.35 -6.95
C VAL A 25 -5.05 10.18 -5.98
N VAL A 26 -3.87 9.67 -5.69
CA VAL A 26 -2.87 10.35 -4.86
C VAL A 26 -1.71 10.78 -5.74
N SER A 27 -1.34 12.05 -5.67
CA SER A 27 -0.14 12.58 -6.32
C SER A 27 0.72 13.29 -5.28
N ALA A 28 1.99 12.90 -5.18
CA ALA A 28 2.94 13.47 -4.23
C ALA A 28 4.36 13.40 -4.80
N PRO A 29 5.31 14.20 -4.26
CA PRO A 29 6.73 13.96 -4.50
C PRO A 29 7.09 12.51 -4.19
N ASP A 30 7.85 11.86 -5.09
CA ASP A 30 8.26 10.48 -4.86
C ASP A 30 9.21 10.42 -3.67
N ARG A 31 8.89 9.54 -2.74
CA ARG A 31 9.70 9.31 -1.53
C ARG A 31 9.66 7.84 -1.14
N PHE A 32 10.73 7.42 -0.52
CA PHE A 32 10.82 6.09 0.05
C PHE A 32 9.69 5.87 1.09
N GLY A 33 8.94 4.77 0.96
CA GLY A 33 7.83 4.43 1.85
C GLY A 33 6.49 5.11 1.53
N LEU A 34 6.37 5.90 0.44
CA LEU A 34 5.10 6.57 0.10
C LEU A 34 3.94 5.59 -0.09
N LEU A 35 4.18 4.42 -0.70
CA LEU A 35 3.15 3.40 -0.87
C LEU A 35 2.63 2.88 0.47
N ALA A 36 3.52 2.58 1.41
CA ALA A 36 3.16 2.11 2.76
C ALA A 36 2.35 3.17 3.52
N LEU A 37 2.77 4.44 3.40
CA LEU A 37 2.07 5.56 4.02
C LEU A 37 0.64 5.69 3.50
N VAL A 38 0.44 5.66 2.18
CA VAL A 38 -0.91 5.75 1.58
C VAL A 38 -1.76 4.54 1.97
N ALA A 39 -1.22 3.32 1.86
CA ALA A 39 -1.93 2.09 2.28
C ALA A 39 -2.37 2.16 3.75
N GLY A 40 -1.50 2.68 4.62
CA GLY A 40 -1.82 2.89 6.01
C GLY A 40 -2.92 3.92 6.25
N VAL A 41 -2.88 5.05 5.56
CA VAL A 41 -3.95 6.07 5.65
C VAL A 41 -5.28 5.50 5.18
N LEU A 42 -5.32 4.76 4.05
CA LEU A 42 -6.53 4.09 3.58
C LEU A 42 -7.09 3.12 4.63
N SER A 43 -6.21 2.36 5.29
CA SER A 43 -6.59 1.44 6.38
C SER A 43 -7.13 2.18 7.60
N LEU A 44 -6.55 3.35 7.98
CA LEU A 44 -7.09 4.21 9.04
C LEU A 44 -8.50 4.69 8.73
N HIS A 45 -8.83 4.92 7.47
CA HIS A 45 -10.16 5.31 7.02
C HIS A 45 -11.08 4.12 6.71
N ARG A 46 -10.69 2.89 7.14
CA ARG A 46 -11.48 1.66 6.98
C ARG A 46 -11.87 1.39 5.53
N LEU A 47 -10.93 1.60 4.63
CA LEU A 47 -11.08 1.33 3.22
C LEU A 47 -10.39 0.00 2.88
N GLN A 48 -11.14 -0.91 2.29
CA GLN A 48 -10.61 -2.12 1.68
C GLN A 48 -10.06 -1.75 0.30
N VAL A 49 -8.81 -2.06 0.04
CA VAL A 49 -8.19 -1.89 -1.28
C VAL A 49 -8.60 -3.07 -2.15
N ARG A 50 -9.19 -2.78 -3.30
CA ARG A 50 -9.60 -3.78 -4.31
C ARG A 50 -8.63 -3.84 -5.48
N GLY A 51 -7.89 -2.76 -5.67
CA GLY A 51 -6.87 -2.66 -6.69
C GLY A 51 -6.04 -1.40 -6.52
N ALA A 52 -4.80 -1.42 -6.99
CA ALA A 52 -3.97 -0.23 -7.05
C ALA A 52 -3.02 -0.28 -8.24
N ARG A 53 -2.74 0.90 -8.78
CA ARG A 53 -1.70 1.11 -9.79
C ARG A 53 -0.80 2.25 -9.34
N ILE A 54 0.48 1.98 -9.31
CA ILE A 54 1.49 2.95 -8.90
C ILE A 54 2.39 3.23 -10.09
N ARG A 55 2.65 4.50 -10.35
CA ARG A 55 3.59 4.99 -11.36
C ARG A 55 4.41 6.11 -10.76
N THR A 56 5.68 6.11 -11.07
CA THR A 56 6.57 7.24 -10.75
C THR A 56 7.05 7.85 -12.06
N GLU A 57 6.81 9.15 -12.23
CA GLU A 57 7.26 9.92 -13.37
C GLU A 57 8.15 11.06 -12.85
N SER A 58 9.42 11.01 -13.26
CA SER A 58 10.46 11.94 -12.77
C SER A 58 10.60 11.89 -11.24
N ASP A 59 10.13 12.92 -10.56
CA ASP A 59 10.20 13.12 -9.11
C ASP A 59 8.84 13.00 -8.41
N ARG A 60 7.80 12.58 -9.14
CA ARG A 60 6.43 12.46 -8.62
C ARG A 60 5.90 11.05 -8.77
N ALA A 61 5.30 10.58 -7.69
CA ALA A 61 4.51 9.37 -7.71
C ALA A 61 3.03 9.71 -7.93
N ALA A 62 2.42 8.98 -8.86
CA ALA A 62 0.97 8.94 -9.06
C ALA A 62 0.46 7.55 -8.69
N GLN A 63 -0.47 7.50 -7.75
CA GLN A 63 -1.06 6.27 -7.26
C GLN A 63 -2.57 6.33 -7.45
N GLU A 64 -3.12 5.37 -8.17
CA GLU A 64 -4.55 5.19 -8.35
C GLU A 64 -4.99 3.96 -7.55
N TRP A 65 -6.00 4.15 -6.71
CA TRP A 65 -6.49 3.14 -5.79
C TRP A 65 -7.98 2.92 -6.00
N LEU A 66 -8.37 1.67 -6.21
CA LEU A 66 -9.76 1.26 -6.18
C LEU A 66 -10.09 0.73 -4.80
N VAL A 67 -11.05 1.37 -4.12
CA VAL A 67 -11.35 1.07 -2.72
C VAL A 67 -12.84 0.91 -2.47
N LYS A 68 -13.18 0.11 -1.45
CA LYS A 68 -14.52 0.01 -0.88
C LYS A 68 -14.50 0.37 0.60
N PRO A 69 -15.49 1.13 1.12
CA PRO A 69 -15.67 1.27 2.55
C PRO A 69 -16.00 -0.09 3.19
N LEU A 70 -15.38 -0.40 4.33
CA LEU A 70 -15.73 -1.60 5.12
C LEU A 70 -17.12 -1.50 5.75
N PHE A 71 -17.61 -0.28 5.97
CA PHE A 71 -18.93 0.01 6.54
C PHE A 71 -19.60 1.03 5.64
N GLY A 72 -20.62 0.75 4.97
CA GLY A 72 -21.46 1.46 4.01
C GLY A 72 -21.38 2.98 3.79
N ASP A 73 -20.70 3.73 4.67
CA ASP A 73 -20.56 5.18 4.58
C ASP A 73 -19.49 5.60 3.57
N PRO A 74 -19.73 6.65 2.76
CA PRO A 74 -18.72 7.20 1.85
C PRO A 74 -17.49 7.70 2.63
N PRO A 75 -16.28 7.60 2.05
CA PRO A 75 -15.07 8.11 2.70
C PRO A 75 -15.13 9.64 2.89
N ASP A 76 -14.71 10.12 4.07
CA ASP A 76 -14.49 11.55 4.30
C ASP A 76 -13.17 11.99 3.64
N VAL A 77 -13.28 12.51 2.43
CA VAL A 77 -12.15 13.01 1.63
C VAL A 77 -11.32 14.07 2.37
N ARG A 78 -11.99 14.94 3.14
CA ARG A 78 -11.28 16.04 3.84
C ARG A 78 -10.43 15.49 4.99
N ALA A 79 -11.01 14.62 5.80
CA ALA A 79 -10.29 13.95 6.89
C ALA A 79 -9.14 13.11 6.34
N MET A 80 -9.37 12.33 5.26
CA MET A 80 -8.36 11.51 4.62
C MET A 80 -7.21 12.34 4.03
N ALA A 81 -7.51 13.46 3.35
CA ALA A 81 -6.48 14.36 2.82
C ALA A 81 -5.71 15.08 3.93
N SER A 82 -6.33 15.36 5.07
CA SER A 82 -5.66 15.91 6.25
C SER A 82 -4.70 14.89 6.86
N ASP A 83 -5.16 13.66 7.09
CA ASP A 83 -4.32 12.59 7.64
C ASP A 83 -3.16 12.23 6.69
N PHE A 84 -3.41 12.25 5.38
CA PHE A 84 -2.36 12.03 4.38
C PHE A 84 -1.27 13.11 4.45
N ARG A 85 -1.64 14.39 4.55
CA ARG A 85 -0.67 15.47 4.70
C ARG A 85 0.09 15.39 6.02
N ALA A 86 -0.60 15.12 7.12
CA ALA A 86 0.02 14.95 8.42
C ALA A 86 1.01 13.76 8.45
N ALA A 87 0.65 12.64 7.80
CA ALA A 87 1.55 11.48 7.66
C ALA A 87 2.77 11.80 6.79
N LEU A 88 2.59 12.56 5.69
CA LEU A 88 3.71 13.04 4.87
C LEU A 88 4.65 13.98 5.62
N ALA A 89 4.12 14.84 6.49
CA ALA A 89 4.90 15.76 7.31
C ALA A 89 5.61 15.05 8.49
N GLY A 90 5.18 13.81 8.84
CA GLY A 90 5.67 13.08 10.01
C GLY A 90 4.92 13.42 11.30
N ASP A 91 3.83 14.20 11.21
CA ASP A 91 2.98 14.60 12.34
C ASP A 91 1.97 13.51 12.74
N LEU A 92 1.77 12.51 11.89
CA LEU A 92 0.90 11.36 12.12
C LEU A 92 1.70 10.06 12.00
N ASP A 93 1.87 9.37 13.13
CA ASP A 93 2.37 7.99 13.15
C ASP A 93 1.22 7.02 12.77
N VAL A 94 1.20 6.64 11.51
CA VAL A 94 0.17 5.76 10.94
C VAL A 94 0.23 4.37 11.55
N GLU A 95 1.44 3.84 11.78
CA GLU A 95 1.64 2.50 12.32
C GLU A 95 1.15 2.41 13.76
N ASP A 96 1.54 3.36 14.62
CA ASP A 96 1.07 3.42 16.00
C ASP A 96 -0.46 3.54 16.08
N ARG A 97 -1.04 4.34 15.21
CA ARG A 97 -2.50 4.54 15.17
C ARG A 97 -3.24 3.29 14.70
N LEU A 98 -2.70 2.54 13.75
CA LEU A 98 -3.24 1.25 13.30
C LEU A 98 -3.10 0.20 14.40
N ARG A 99 -1.93 0.10 15.05
CA ARG A 99 -1.69 -0.83 16.15
C ARG A 99 -2.70 -0.65 17.29
N ARG A 100 -2.94 0.58 17.73
CA ARG A 100 -3.95 0.88 18.76
C ARG A 100 -5.38 0.50 18.36
N ARG A 101 -5.68 0.43 17.07
CA ARG A 101 -7.00 0.01 16.56
C ARG A 101 -7.13 -1.51 16.43
N SER A 102 -6.03 -2.22 16.28
CA SER A 102 -5.99 -3.67 16.09
C SER A 102 -6.13 -4.46 17.40
N GLU A 103 -6.31 -3.82 18.55
CA GLU A 103 -6.54 -4.46 19.85
C GLU A 103 -7.91 -5.19 19.95
N SER A 104 -8.68 -5.27 18.86
CA SER A 104 -9.85 -6.15 18.76
C SER A 104 -9.41 -7.57 18.37
N PRO A 105 -10.04 -8.63 18.96
CA PRO A 105 -9.62 -10.00 18.73
C PRO A 105 -9.65 -10.36 17.24
N ALA A 106 -8.51 -10.87 16.74
CA ALA A 106 -8.37 -11.33 15.37
C ALA A 106 -9.37 -12.44 15.05
N SER A 107 -10.10 -12.32 13.95
CA SER A 107 -10.90 -13.41 13.42
C SER A 107 -9.97 -14.51 12.94
N VAL A 108 -10.26 -15.76 13.31
CA VAL A 108 -9.50 -16.92 12.84
C VAL A 108 -9.75 -17.08 11.34
N SER A 109 -8.74 -16.75 10.53
CA SER A 109 -8.77 -17.03 9.10
C SER A 109 -8.58 -18.55 8.88
N THR A 110 -9.50 -19.18 8.17
CA THR A 110 -9.44 -20.60 7.76
C THR A 110 -8.90 -20.76 6.32
N GLY A 111 -8.25 -19.73 5.77
CA GLY A 111 -7.70 -19.74 4.42
C GLY A 111 -6.39 -20.52 4.27
N ALA A 112 -5.89 -20.58 3.03
CA ALA A 112 -4.59 -21.16 2.73
C ALA A 112 -3.46 -20.35 3.41
N ALA A 113 -2.35 -21.02 3.75
CA ALA A 113 -1.20 -20.34 4.32
C ALA A 113 -0.67 -19.26 3.35
N PRO A 114 -0.32 -18.07 3.84
CA PRO A 114 0.20 -16.99 3.00
C PRO A 114 1.51 -17.42 2.32
N LYS A 115 1.71 -16.94 1.10
CA LYS A 115 2.88 -17.28 0.28
C LYS A 115 3.51 -16.04 -0.31
N VAL A 116 4.82 -15.90 -0.15
CA VAL A 116 5.63 -14.86 -0.77
C VAL A 116 6.58 -15.50 -1.77
N ILE A 117 6.52 -15.05 -3.02
CA ILE A 117 7.34 -15.52 -4.14
C ILE A 117 8.19 -14.35 -4.60
N VAL A 118 9.48 -14.59 -4.82
CA VAL A 118 10.40 -13.60 -5.38
C VAL A 118 10.87 -14.10 -6.75
N GLU A 119 10.69 -13.27 -7.75
CA GLU A 119 11.07 -13.59 -9.14
C GLU A 119 12.02 -12.52 -9.69
N HIS A 120 13.16 -12.96 -10.14
CA HIS A 120 14.12 -12.13 -10.90
C HIS A 120 13.74 -12.11 -12.39
N SER A 121 12.59 -11.54 -12.72
CA SER A 121 11.98 -11.67 -14.05
C SER A 121 12.37 -10.58 -15.03
N ALA A 122 13.06 -9.52 -14.60
CA ALA A 122 13.43 -8.42 -15.48
C ALA A 122 14.81 -7.84 -15.15
N ALA A 123 15.46 -7.28 -16.17
CA ALA A 123 16.78 -6.64 -16.01
C ALA A 123 16.74 -5.34 -15.17
N THR A 124 15.56 -4.81 -14.88
CA THR A 124 15.38 -3.49 -14.24
C THR A 124 14.75 -3.54 -12.86
N HIS A 125 14.13 -4.65 -12.46
CA HIS A 125 13.47 -4.80 -11.16
C HIS A 125 13.29 -6.26 -10.78
N THR A 126 13.06 -6.50 -9.50
CA THR A 126 12.65 -7.80 -8.96
C THR A 126 11.13 -7.76 -8.67
N VAL A 127 10.43 -8.86 -8.90
CA VAL A 127 8.99 -8.99 -8.60
C VAL A 127 8.83 -9.74 -7.29
N ILE A 128 8.06 -9.15 -6.37
CA ILE A 128 7.60 -9.80 -5.14
C ILE A 128 6.11 -10.06 -5.28
N GLU A 129 5.72 -11.33 -5.40
CA GLU A 129 4.32 -11.73 -5.41
C GLU A 129 3.92 -12.20 -4.01
N VAL A 130 2.80 -11.68 -3.51
CA VAL A 130 2.21 -12.06 -2.22
C VAL A 130 0.82 -12.61 -2.46
N ARG A 131 0.59 -13.83 -1.97
CA ARG A 131 -0.74 -14.45 -1.91
C ARG A 131 -1.11 -14.65 -0.46
N ALA A 132 -2.23 -14.09 -0.04
CA ALA A 132 -2.69 -14.16 1.34
C ALA A 132 -4.21 -14.01 1.42
N HIS A 133 -4.76 -14.30 2.59
CA HIS A 133 -6.15 -13.96 2.89
C HIS A 133 -6.27 -12.44 3.16
N ASP A 134 -7.32 -11.80 2.62
CA ASP A 134 -7.52 -10.37 2.81
C ASP A 134 -7.85 -10.06 4.28
N GLU A 135 -7.03 -9.22 4.88
CA GLU A 135 -7.14 -8.81 6.28
C GLU A 135 -6.98 -7.29 6.39
N THR A 136 -7.54 -6.74 7.47
CA THR A 136 -7.38 -5.31 7.76
C THR A 136 -5.90 -4.92 7.83
N ALA A 137 -5.54 -3.86 7.13
CA ALA A 137 -4.18 -3.32 7.05
C ALA A 137 -3.12 -4.29 6.47
N LEU A 138 -3.51 -5.41 5.84
CA LEU A 138 -2.56 -6.36 5.25
C LEU A 138 -1.61 -5.67 4.26
N LEU A 139 -2.15 -4.88 3.34
CA LEU A 139 -1.34 -4.17 2.35
C LEU A 139 -0.36 -3.17 3.01
N HIS A 140 -0.76 -2.51 4.10
CA HIS A 140 0.14 -1.65 4.87
C HIS A 140 1.26 -2.47 5.51
N ARG A 141 0.97 -3.63 6.11
CA ARG A 141 1.99 -4.52 6.68
C ARG A 141 3.00 -4.99 5.64
N ILE A 142 2.51 -5.43 4.46
CA ILE A 142 3.38 -5.86 3.35
C ILE A 142 4.28 -4.72 2.88
N THR A 143 3.70 -3.56 2.62
CA THR A 143 4.46 -2.42 2.09
C THR A 143 5.43 -1.83 3.13
N SER A 144 5.09 -1.86 4.41
CA SER A 144 6.00 -1.50 5.51
C SER A 144 7.16 -2.50 5.64
N ALA A 145 6.90 -3.80 5.45
CA ALA A 145 7.94 -4.82 5.44
C ALA A 145 8.92 -4.64 4.25
N LEU A 146 8.42 -4.25 3.07
CA LEU A 146 9.27 -3.90 1.93
C LEU A 146 10.17 -2.69 2.25
N VAL A 147 9.62 -1.67 2.93
CA VAL A 147 10.39 -0.50 3.39
C VAL A 147 11.46 -0.93 4.41
N ALA A 148 11.09 -1.75 5.39
CA ALA A 148 12.02 -2.25 6.42
C ALA A 148 13.15 -3.11 5.81
N ALA A 149 12.88 -3.77 4.70
CA ALA A 149 13.85 -4.55 3.93
C ALA A 149 14.59 -3.72 2.85
N ASP A 150 14.59 -2.40 2.96
CA ASP A 150 15.28 -1.46 2.07
C ASP A 150 14.89 -1.58 0.58
N CYS A 151 13.65 -1.99 0.31
CA CYS A 151 13.11 -2.04 -1.04
C CYS A 151 12.41 -0.73 -1.43
N ARG A 152 12.75 -0.23 -2.61
CA ARG A 152 11.99 0.82 -3.29
C ARG A 152 10.93 0.17 -4.19
N VAL A 153 9.66 0.46 -3.95
CA VAL A 153 8.57 0.02 -4.84
C VAL A 153 8.46 1.00 -6.00
N THR A 154 8.72 0.53 -7.22
CA THR A 154 8.64 1.31 -8.46
C THR A 154 7.30 1.14 -9.17
N GLY A 155 6.56 0.08 -8.84
CA GLY A 155 5.23 -0.21 -9.34
C GLY A 155 4.56 -1.28 -8.49
N ALA A 156 3.24 -1.33 -8.52
CA ALA A 156 2.50 -2.42 -7.90
C ALA A 156 1.20 -2.69 -8.67
N LYS A 157 0.81 -3.95 -8.65
CA LYS A 157 -0.50 -4.42 -9.08
C LYS A 157 -1.12 -5.14 -7.89
N ILE A 158 -2.21 -4.59 -7.39
CA ILE A 158 -2.93 -5.07 -6.23
C ILE A 158 -4.27 -5.58 -6.72
N ASP A 159 -4.56 -6.85 -6.48
CA ASP A 159 -5.82 -7.48 -6.89
C ASP A 159 -6.41 -8.28 -5.71
N THR A 160 -7.64 -7.94 -5.31
CA THR A 160 -8.39 -8.71 -4.31
C THR A 160 -9.50 -9.51 -5.00
N LEU A 161 -9.42 -10.83 -4.90
CA LEU A 161 -10.34 -11.78 -5.52
C LEU A 161 -11.15 -12.49 -4.41
N GLY A 162 -12.34 -11.97 -4.12
CA GLY A 162 -13.13 -12.46 -2.99
C GLY A 162 -12.45 -12.16 -1.66
N SER A 163 -12.03 -13.21 -0.96
CA SER A 163 -11.31 -13.12 0.33
C SER A 163 -9.79 -13.32 0.19
N GLU A 164 -9.27 -13.42 -1.01
CA GLU A 164 -7.84 -13.61 -1.24
C GLU A 164 -7.23 -12.42 -2.00
N VAL A 165 -6.02 -12.08 -1.66
CA VAL A 165 -5.21 -11.09 -2.37
C VAL A 165 -4.13 -11.79 -3.18
N VAL A 166 -3.87 -11.24 -4.37
CA VAL A 166 -2.73 -11.59 -5.22
C VAL A 166 -2.06 -10.29 -5.62
N ASP A 167 -1.08 -9.91 -4.84
CA ASP A 167 -0.39 -8.63 -4.99
C ASP A 167 0.98 -8.84 -5.61
N ALA A 168 1.32 -8.06 -6.62
CA ALA A 168 2.64 -8.06 -7.24
C ALA A 168 3.29 -6.67 -7.07
N PHE A 169 4.47 -6.65 -6.47
CA PHE A 169 5.28 -5.45 -6.27
C PHE A 169 6.52 -5.51 -7.15
N PHE A 170 6.74 -4.47 -7.92
CA PHE A 170 7.96 -4.27 -8.70
C PHE A 170 8.93 -3.45 -7.86
N VAL A 171 10.04 -4.07 -7.45
CA VAL A 171 10.95 -3.46 -6.48
C VAL A 171 12.38 -3.40 -7.00
N THR A 172 13.11 -2.42 -6.49
CA THR A 172 14.55 -2.28 -6.64
C THR A 172 15.18 -2.08 -5.26
N ASP A 173 16.49 -2.17 -5.19
CA ASP A 173 17.24 -1.67 -4.05
C ASP A 173 17.19 -0.12 -3.98
N ARG A 174 17.84 0.46 -2.97
CA ARG A 174 17.92 1.92 -2.81
C ARG A 174 18.68 2.64 -3.94
N LEU A 175 19.51 1.92 -4.69
CA LEU A 175 20.31 2.43 -5.81
C LEU A 175 19.56 2.31 -7.14
N GLY A 176 18.39 1.67 -7.15
CA GLY A 176 17.57 1.47 -8.35
C GLY A 176 17.95 0.22 -9.15
N ALA A 177 18.77 -0.67 -8.60
CA ALA A 177 19.10 -1.96 -9.22
C ALA A 177 18.12 -3.07 -8.76
N PRO A 178 17.96 -4.15 -9.57
CA PRO A 178 17.28 -5.36 -9.11
C PRO A 178 17.95 -5.91 -7.85
N LEU A 179 17.17 -6.59 -7.00
CA LEU A 179 17.70 -7.14 -5.76
C LEU A 179 18.73 -8.25 -6.05
N SER A 180 19.82 -8.30 -5.28
CA SER A 180 20.69 -9.48 -5.26
C SER A 180 19.99 -10.69 -4.65
N ASP A 181 20.50 -11.90 -4.83
CA ASP A 181 19.92 -13.13 -4.29
C ASP A 181 19.80 -13.07 -2.75
N ASP A 182 20.85 -12.58 -2.06
CA ASP A 182 20.83 -12.42 -0.59
C ASP A 182 19.79 -11.41 -0.15
N HIS A 183 19.69 -10.27 -0.83
CA HIS A 183 18.69 -9.24 -0.54
C HIS A 183 17.28 -9.77 -0.81
N ALA A 184 17.05 -10.44 -1.93
CA ALA A 184 15.79 -11.07 -2.28
C ALA A 184 15.35 -12.12 -1.24
N HIS A 185 16.29 -12.91 -0.72
CA HIS A 185 16.01 -13.85 0.37
C HIS A 185 15.60 -13.13 1.67
N ALA A 186 16.31 -12.08 2.04
CA ALA A 186 15.98 -11.27 3.22
C ALA A 186 14.59 -10.62 3.09
N VAL A 187 14.28 -10.04 1.93
CA VAL A 187 12.96 -9.45 1.61
C VAL A 187 11.86 -10.49 1.73
N ARG A 188 12.04 -11.67 1.11
CA ARG A 188 11.07 -12.75 1.21
C ARG A 188 10.78 -13.12 2.66
N THR A 189 11.81 -13.26 3.49
CA THR A 189 11.67 -13.61 4.90
C THR A 189 10.92 -12.52 5.68
N THR A 190 11.29 -11.25 5.45
CA THR A 190 10.65 -10.11 6.16
C THR A 190 9.19 -9.96 5.77
N VAL A 191 8.88 -10.05 4.48
CA VAL A 191 7.48 -9.95 3.99
C VAL A 191 6.66 -11.16 4.43
N GLN A 192 7.23 -12.39 4.40
CA GLN A 192 6.54 -13.59 4.89
C GLN A 192 6.16 -13.45 6.36
N ALA A 193 7.08 -12.98 7.20
CA ALA A 193 6.80 -12.72 8.61
C ALA A 193 5.70 -11.66 8.80
N ALA A 194 5.68 -10.60 7.97
CA ALA A 194 4.66 -9.55 8.04
C ALA A 194 3.26 -10.04 7.64
N VAL A 195 3.14 -10.95 6.68
CA VAL A 195 1.83 -11.52 6.30
C VAL A 195 1.34 -12.59 7.26
N GLU A 196 2.23 -13.24 7.99
CA GLU A 196 1.91 -14.23 9.05
C GLU A 196 1.60 -13.57 10.40
N ALA A 197 2.07 -12.33 10.63
CA ALA A 197 1.77 -11.57 11.84
C ALA A 197 0.28 -11.21 11.89
N ARG A 198 -0.38 -11.57 13.01
CA ARG A 198 -1.80 -11.33 13.26
C ARG A 198 -2.01 -10.29 14.34
#